data_b51e1a5411e9ffb38319b52e02a4e750
#
_entry.id   b51e1a5411e9ffb38319b52e02a4e750
#
_cell.length_a   1.000
_cell.length_b   1.000
_cell.length_c   1.000
_cell.angle_alpha   90.00
_cell.angle_beta   90.00
_cell.angle_gamma   90.00
#
_symmetry.space_group_name_H-M   'P 1'
#
loop_
_entity.id
_entity.type
_entity.pdbx_description
1 polymer ?
#
loop_
_entity_poly.entity_id
_entity_poly.type
_entity_poly.pdbx_seq_one_letter_code
_entity_poly.pdbx_strand_id
1 'polypeptide(L)'
;MISVHVFGLVTSKEESKKNIKLKNILILILFAILHTIINLYLDSSIKTLAICLLYTMYFYIIFDKKVYKSIFSSVLYIILLIIPDLLTLTIITKILNMSKECYHIHIAGSILGNIIISIIMIIMVCLLRKPIKKVVNYKLSSNMKIIMVSVLTLATITVFFYSLISNYRQNNNIF
;
A
#
# COMPACT_ATOMS: atom_id res chain seq x y z
N MET A 1 -3.98 -7.10 -2.78
CA MET A 1 -4.88 -7.10 -1.59
C MET A 1 -4.53 -8.16 -0.53
N ILE A 2 -4.07 -9.37 -0.89
CA ILE A 2 -3.69 -10.42 0.09
C ILE A 2 -2.62 -9.93 1.07
N SER A 3 -1.55 -9.30 0.59
CA SER A 3 -0.49 -8.73 1.42
C SER A 3 -0.99 -7.64 2.38
N VAL A 4 -1.94 -6.80 1.95
CA VAL A 4 -2.62 -5.79 2.79
C VAL A 4 -3.39 -6.48 3.92
N HIS A 5 -4.09 -7.58 3.61
CA HIS A 5 -4.83 -8.34 4.60
C HIS A 5 -3.89 -8.97 5.65
N VAL A 6 -2.80 -9.61 5.21
CA VAL A 6 -1.78 -10.19 6.10
C VAL A 6 -1.18 -9.10 7.00
N PHE A 7 -0.84 -7.93 6.44
CA PHE A 7 -0.36 -6.80 7.25
C PHE A 7 -1.40 -6.35 8.29
N GLY A 8 -2.67 -6.28 7.89
CA GLY A 8 -3.79 -5.97 8.79
C GLY A 8 -3.89 -6.97 9.95
N LEU A 9 -3.81 -8.27 9.66
CA LEU A 9 -3.80 -9.33 10.68
C LEU A 9 -2.63 -9.21 11.67
N VAL A 10 -1.45 -8.89 11.18
CA VAL A 10 -0.25 -8.71 12.03
C VAL A 10 -0.41 -7.50 12.96
N THR A 11 -1.02 -6.43 12.48
CA THR A 11 -1.16 -5.16 13.20
C THR A 11 -2.42 -5.06 14.05
N SER A 12 -3.39 -5.98 13.90
CA SER A 12 -4.63 -6.00 14.68
C SER A 12 -4.43 -6.64 16.06
N LYS A 13 -5.38 -6.40 16.96
CA LYS A 13 -5.48 -7.09 18.25
C LYS A 13 -5.92 -8.54 18.02
N GLU A 14 -5.56 -9.44 18.95
CA GLU A 14 -5.88 -10.88 18.85
C GLU A 14 -7.38 -11.18 18.81
N GLU A 15 -8.19 -10.38 19.48
CA GLU A 15 -9.65 -10.53 19.50
C GLU A 15 -10.29 -10.33 18.12
N SER A 16 -9.72 -9.47 17.27
CA SER A 16 -10.19 -9.24 15.89
C SER A 16 -9.86 -10.40 14.93
N LYS A 17 -8.98 -11.33 15.33
CA LYS A 17 -8.55 -12.45 14.47
C LYS A 17 -9.55 -13.61 14.40
N LYS A 18 -10.45 -13.73 15.38
CA LYS A 18 -11.28 -14.93 15.57
C LYS A 18 -12.45 -15.11 14.61
N ASN A 19 -12.83 -14.10 13.83
CA ASN A 19 -14.01 -14.20 12.96
C ASN A 19 -13.71 -13.75 11.53
N ILE A 20 -13.14 -14.65 10.73
CA ILE A 20 -13.22 -14.53 9.26
C ILE A 20 -14.66 -14.89 8.89
N LYS A 21 -15.57 -13.92 8.96
CA LYS A 21 -16.93 -14.08 8.50
C LYS A 21 -16.95 -13.96 6.98
N LEU A 22 -17.89 -14.65 6.33
CA LEU A 22 -18.13 -14.55 4.87
C LEU A 22 -18.19 -13.08 4.42
N LYS A 23 -18.77 -12.20 5.25
CA LYS A 23 -18.80 -10.76 5.06
C LYS A 23 -17.39 -10.15 4.83
N ASN A 24 -16.37 -10.59 5.56
CA ASN A 24 -15.00 -10.06 5.44
C ASN A 24 -14.36 -10.47 4.12
N ILE A 25 -14.69 -11.66 3.61
CA ILE A 25 -14.23 -12.15 2.29
C ILE A 25 -14.87 -11.32 1.18
N LEU A 26 -16.19 -11.05 1.26
CA LEU A 26 -16.87 -10.19 0.28
C LEU A 26 -16.30 -8.77 0.26
N ILE A 27 -16.03 -8.20 1.43
CA ILE A 27 -15.41 -6.89 1.53
C ILE A 27 -13.99 -6.92 0.94
N LEU A 28 -13.19 -7.95 1.20
CA LEU A 28 -11.86 -8.11 0.61
C LEU A 28 -11.91 -8.12 -0.92
N ILE A 29 -12.87 -8.85 -1.50
CA ILE A 29 -13.07 -8.91 -2.95
C ILE A 29 -13.46 -7.53 -3.49
N LEU A 30 -14.42 -6.84 -2.85
CA LEU A 30 -14.82 -5.49 -3.24
C LEU A 30 -13.64 -4.51 -3.24
N PHE A 31 -12.82 -4.52 -2.19
CA PHE A 31 -11.62 -3.68 -2.11
C PHE A 31 -10.56 -4.07 -3.14
N ALA A 32 -10.44 -5.35 -3.51
CA ALA A 32 -9.56 -5.80 -4.57
C ALA A 32 -10.01 -5.26 -5.93
N ILE A 33 -11.31 -5.28 -6.22
CA ILE A 33 -11.88 -4.71 -7.45
C ILE A 33 -11.63 -3.20 -7.49
N LEU A 34 -11.93 -2.47 -6.41
CA LEU A 34 -11.68 -1.02 -6.33
C LEU A 34 -10.20 -0.68 -6.52
N HIS A 35 -9.30 -1.44 -5.92
CA HIS A 35 -7.86 -1.28 -6.10
C HIS A 35 -7.44 -1.46 -7.56
N THR A 36 -8.02 -2.45 -8.26
CA THR A 36 -7.76 -2.68 -9.69
C THR A 36 -8.28 -1.52 -10.53
N ILE A 37 -9.49 -1.05 -10.26
CA ILE A 37 -10.08 0.12 -10.96
C ILE A 37 -9.19 1.36 -10.76
N ILE A 38 -8.77 1.65 -9.54
CA ILE A 38 -7.85 2.77 -9.25
C ILE A 38 -6.56 2.64 -10.06
N ASN A 39 -5.99 1.43 -10.13
CA ASN A 39 -4.74 1.21 -10.88
C ASN A 39 -4.89 1.38 -12.39
N LEU A 40 -6.06 1.07 -12.96
CA LEU A 40 -6.30 1.13 -14.39
C LEU A 40 -6.70 2.54 -14.87
N TYR A 41 -7.49 3.26 -14.09
CA TYR A 41 -8.15 4.48 -14.54
C TYR A 41 -7.59 5.79 -13.96
N LEU A 42 -6.82 5.72 -12.87
CA LEU A 42 -6.28 6.93 -12.24
C LEU A 42 -4.81 7.16 -12.64
N ASP A 43 -4.50 8.42 -12.93
CA ASP A 43 -3.14 8.90 -13.19
C ASP A 43 -2.24 8.69 -11.97
N SER A 44 -0.94 8.52 -12.20
CA SER A 44 0.04 8.18 -11.15
C SER A 44 0.01 9.14 -9.96
N SER A 45 -0.31 10.42 -10.20
CA SER A 45 -0.38 11.47 -9.18
C SER A 45 -1.50 11.25 -8.17
N ILE A 46 -2.70 10.95 -8.66
CA ILE A 46 -3.89 10.76 -7.83
C ILE A 46 -3.97 9.33 -7.29
N LYS A 47 -3.40 8.38 -8.04
CA LYS A 47 -3.40 6.95 -7.72
C LYS A 47 -2.88 6.66 -6.30
N THR A 48 -1.73 7.18 -5.93
CA THR A 48 -1.11 6.93 -4.61
C THR A 48 -2.01 7.41 -3.47
N LEU A 49 -2.60 8.59 -3.62
CA LEU A 49 -3.52 9.15 -2.63
C LEU A 49 -4.81 8.30 -2.53
N ALA A 50 -5.38 7.92 -3.67
CA ALA A 50 -6.58 7.08 -3.72
C ALA A 50 -6.33 5.70 -3.10
N ILE A 51 -5.17 5.08 -3.36
CA ILE A 51 -4.77 3.81 -2.74
C ILE A 51 -4.58 3.97 -1.23
N CYS A 52 -3.98 5.09 -0.78
CA CYS A 52 -3.81 5.36 0.65
C CYS A 52 -5.16 5.47 1.36
N LEU A 53 -6.11 6.19 0.78
CA LEU A 53 -7.48 6.30 1.29
C LEU A 53 -8.19 4.94 1.29
N LEU A 54 -8.08 4.19 0.19
CA LEU A 54 -8.67 2.85 0.07
C LEU A 54 -8.15 1.91 1.18
N TYR A 55 -6.83 1.88 1.42
CA TYR A 55 -6.26 1.05 2.48
C TYR A 55 -6.64 1.55 3.88
N THR A 56 -6.77 2.86 4.06
CA THR A 56 -7.25 3.43 5.32
C THR A 56 -8.67 2.95 5.63
N MET A 57 -9.58 3.03 4.66
CA MET A 57 -10.95 2.52 4.79
C MET A 57 -10.95 1.00 5.03
N TYR A 58 -10.11 0.26 4.31
CA TYR A 58 -9.98 -1.17 4.50
C TYR A 58 -9.57 -1.55 5.93
N PHE A 59 -8.53 -0.92 6.48
CA PHE A 59 -8.08 -1.18 7.85
C PHE A 59 -9.10 -0.74 8.90
N TYR A 60 -9.84 0.32 8.63
CA TYR A 60 -10.91 0.79 9.49
C TYR A 60 -12.08 -0.22 9.57
N ILE A 61 -12.56 -0.68 8.41
CA ILE A 61 -13.76 -1.53 8.30
C ILE A 61 -13.46 -2.98 8.72
N ILE A 62 -12.38 -3.58 8.20
CA ILE A 62 -12.09 -5.01 8.41
C ILE A 62 -11.50 -5.29 9.79
N PHE A 63 -10.63 -4.40 10.27
CA PHE A 63 -9.89 -4.63 11.52
C PHE A 63 -10.38 -3.77 12.68
N ASP A 64 -11.49 -3.07 12.51
CA ASP A 64 -12.12 -2.21 13.53
C ASP A 64 -11.10 -1.31 14.25
N LYS A 65 -10.20 -0.73 13.47
CA LYS A 65 -9.16 0.17 13.99
C LYS A 65 -9.71 1.59 14.14
N LYS A 66 -9.25 2.30 15.16
CA LYS A 66 -9.50 3.74 15.25
C LYS A 66 -8.93 4.46 14.01
N VAL A 67 -9.61 5.50 13.53
CA VAL A 67 -9.27 6.22 12.28
C VAL A 67 -7.77 6.55 12.18
N TYR A 68 -7.17 7.16 13.22
CA TYR A 68 -5.73 7.50 13.22
C TYR A 68 -4.81 6.28 13.08
N LYS A 69 -5.21 5.11 13.66
CA LYS A 69 -4.44 3.86 13.51
C LYS A 69 -4.60 3.26 12.12
N SER A 70 -5.74 3.46 11.48
CA SER A 70 -5.99 3.02 10.11
C SER A 70 -5.15 3.83 9.13
N ILE A 71 -5.14 5.16 9.26
CA ILE A 71 -4.28 6.07 8.47
C ILE A 71 -2.82 5.67 8.65
N PHE A 72 -2.36 5.53 9.90
CA PHE A 72 -0.99 5.14 10.18
C PHE A 72 -0.61 3.77 9.59
N SER A 73 -1.52 2.79 9.72
CA SER A 73 -1.30 1.44 9.14
C SER A 73 -1.21 1.48 7.62
N SER A 74 -2.03 2.30 6.93
CA SER A 74 -2.02 2.42 5.47
C SER A 74 -0.73 3.08 4.98
N VAL A 75 -0.30 4.16 5.61
CA VAL A 75 0.95 4.85 5.25
C VAL A 75 2.16 3.96 5.52
N LEU A 76 2.21 3.30 6.68
CA LEU A 76 3.29 2.37 7.01
C LEU A 76 3.35 1.21 6.00
N TYR A 77 2.20 0.68 5.59
CA TYR A 77 2.13 -0.35 4.56
C TYR A 77 2.69 0.13 3.22
N ILE A 78 2.31 1.34 2.77
CA ILE A 78 2.80 1.92 1.51
C ILE A 78 4.32 2.15 1.57
N ILE A 79 4.85 2.64 2.68
CA ILE A 79 6.30 2.82 2.86
C ILE A 79 7.02 1.47 2.79
N LEU A 80 6.49 0.44 3.46
CA LEU A 80 7.07 -0.89 3.42
C LEU A 80 6.99 -1.53 2.03
N LEU A 81 6.04 -1.12 1.18
CA LEU A 81 5.88 -1.63 -0.18
C LEU A 81 7.02 -1.20 -1.12
N ILE A 82 7.71 -0.10 -0.82
CA ILE A 82 8.82 0.41 -1.64
C ILE A 82 9.93 -0.64 -1.78
N ILE A 83 10.27 -1.36 -0.72
CA ILE A 83 11.35 -2.36 -0.74
C ILE A 83 11.00 -3.55 -1.65
N PRO A 84 9.84 -4.22 -1.50
CA PRO A 84 9.42 -5.27 -2.44
C PRO A 84 9.33 -4.81 -3.89
N ASP A 85 8.90 -3.58 -4.14
CA ASP A 85 8.79 -3.03 -5.49
C ASP A 85 10.17 -2.88 -6.15
N LEU A 86 11.13 -2.29 -5.46
CA LEU A 86 12.51 -2.17 -5.93
C LEU A 86 13.19 -3.54 -6.14
N LEU A 87 12.99 -4.49 -5.23
CA LEU A 87 13.52 -5.84 -5.36
C LEU A 87 12.91 -6.56 -6.57
N THR A 88 11.61 -6.43 -6.77
CA THR A 88 10.91 -7.04 -7.91
C THR A 88 11.42 -6.47 -9.22
N LEU A 89 11.59 -5.15 -9.32
CA LEU A 89 12.17 -4.51 -10.50
C LEU A 89 13.57 -5.05 -10.79
N THR A 90 14.39 -5.23 -9.75
CA THR A 90 15.75 -5.80 -9.90
C THR A 90 15.72 -7.26 -10.36
N ILE A 91 14.83 -8.07 -9.83
CA ILE A 91 14.64 -9.47 -10.23
C ILE A 91 14.22 -9.55 -11.70
N ILE A 92 13.23 -8.77 -12.10
CA ILE A 92 12.70 -8.81 -13.48
C ILE A 92 13.75 -8.33 -14.47
N THR A 93 14.46 -7.24 -14.18
CA THR A 93 15.41 -6.67 -15.13
C THR A 93 16.74 -7.43 -15.19
N LYS A 94 17.27 -7.92 -14.05
CA LYS A 94 18.59 -8.57 -14.00
C LYS A 94 18.55 -10.08 -14.07
N ILE A 95 17.53 -10.74 -13.54
CA ILE A 95 17.43 -12.20 -13.50
C ILE A 95 16.64 -12.72 -14.69
N LEU A 96 15.51 -12.08 -15.00
CA LEU A 96 14.66 -12.50 -16.12
C LEU A 96 15.02 -11.80 -17.44
N ASN A 97 16.04 -10.91 -17.45
CA ASN A 97 16.48 -10.14 -18.61
C ASN A 97 15.32 -9.43 -19.37
N MET A 98 14.24 -9.07 -18.67
CA MET A 98 13.13 -8.34 -19.26
C MET A 98 13.41 -6.84 -19.21
N SER A 99 13.18 -6.12 -20.32
CA SER A 99 13.26 -4.66 -20.31
C SER A 99 12.18 -4.07 -19.41
N LYS A 100 12.45 -2.89 -18.83
CA LYS A 100 11.46 -2.16 -18.01
C LYS A 100 10.16 -1.88 -18.78
N GLU A 101 10.29 -1.62 -20.08
CA GLU A 101 9.17 -1.37 -20.99
C GLU A 101 8.30 -2.62 -21.16
N CYS A 102 8.91 -3.80 -21.35
CA CYS A 102 8.17 -5.07 -21.39
C CYS A 102 7.41 -5.34 -20.11
N TYR A 103 7.97 -5.00 -18.94
CA TYR A 103 7.31 -5.18 -17.65
C TYR A 103 6.03 -4.34 -17.52
N HIS A 104 6.05 -3.09 -18.02
CA HIS A 104 4.91 -2.19 -17.93
C HIS A 104 3.86 -2.39 -19.03
N ILE A 105 4.28 -2.79 -20.24
CA ILE A 105 3.39 -2.92 -21.41
C ILE A 105 2.71 -4.29 -21.46
N HIS A 106 3.40 -5.36 -21.08
CA HIS A 106 2.82 -6.70 -21.13
C HIS A 106 2.02 -7.04 -19.87
N ILE A 107 0.74 -7.38 -20.05
CA ILE A 107 -0.17 -7.80 -18.96
C ILE A 107 0.45 -8.95 -18.14
N ALA A 108 1.08 -9.92 -18.80
CA ALA A 108 1.76 -11.04 -18.15
C ALA A 108 2.92 -10.58 -17.24
N GLY A 109 3.73 -9.61 -17.68
CA GLY A 109 4.82 -9.02 -16.88
C GLY A 109 4.29 -8.31 -15.64
N SER A 110 3.23 -7.54 -15.79
CA SER A 110 2.57 -6.84 -14.68
C SER A 110 1.96 -7.82 -13.66
N ILE A 111 1.32 -8.89 -14.11
CA ILE A 111 0.76 -9.92 -13.22
C ILE A 111 1.88 -10.62 -12.43
N LEU A 112 2.94 -11.05 -13.12
CA LEU A 112 4.09 -11.71 -12.50
C LEU A 112 4.77 -10.81 -11.47
N GLY A 113 4.98 -9.53 -11.81
CA GLY A 113 5.52 -8.54 -10.88
C GLY A 113 4.66 -8.36 -9.63
N ASN A 114 3.36 -8.25 -9.77
CA ASN A 114 2.44 -8.12 -8.64
C ASN A 114 2.43 -9.36 -7.74
N ILE A 115 2.61 -10.55 -8.30
CA ILE A 115 2.75 -11.80 -7.53
C ILE A 115 4.05 -11.76 -6.72
N ILE A 116 5.18 -11.44 -7.35
CA ILE A 116 6.50 -11.36 -6.70
C ILE A 116 6.47 -10.32 -5.58
N ILE A 117 5.97 -9.10 -5.83
CA ILE A 117 5.80 -8.04 -4.82
C ILE A 117 4.99 -8.56 -3.64
N SER A 118 3.87 -9.24 -3.91
CA SER A 118 2.99 -9.75 -2.85
C SER A 118 3.68 -10.81 -1.99
N ILE A 119 4.46 -11.71 -2.59
CA ILE A 119 5.20 -12.75 -1.88
C ILE A 119 6.29 -12.12 -1.00
N ILE A 120 7.13 -11.24 -1.57
CA ILE A 120 8.19 -10.55 -0.83
C ILE A 120 7.59 -9.75 0.33
N MET A 121 6.49 -9.03 0.09
CA MET A 121 5.80 -8.25 1.12
C MET A 121 5.28 -9.12 2.25
N ILE A 122 4.69 -10.28 1.96
CA ILE A 122 4.21 -11.21 2.98
C ILE A 122 5.38 -11.73 3.83
N ILE A 123 6.48 -12.14 3.20
CA ILE A 123 7.69 -12.61 3.90
C ILE A 123 8.21 -11.49 4.80
N MET A 124 8.34 -10.26 4.29
CA MET A 124 8.84 -9.12 5.03
C MET A 124 7.94 -8.77 6.22
N VAL A 125 6.63 -8.77 6.04
CA VAL A 125 5.66 -8.53 7.13
C VAL A 125 5.73 -9.62 8.20
N CYS A 126 5.92 -10.88 7.80
CA CYS A 126 6.09 -11.99 8.74
C CYS A 126 7.39 -11.86 9.55
N LEU A 127 8.51 -11.54 8.90
CA LEU A 127 9.81 -11.32 9.54
C LEU A 127 9.78 -10.11 10.50
N LEU A 128 9.19 -9.01 10.06
CA LEU A 128 9.10 -7.76 10.81
C LEU A 128 7.86 -7.69 11.72
N ARG A 129 7.18 -8.81 11.97
CA ARG A 129 5.93 -8.84 12.74
C ARG A 129 6.03 -8.16 14.10
N LYS A 130 7.10 -8.44 14.85
CA LYS A 130 7.29 -7.88 16.21
C LYS A 130 7.46 -6.35 16.19
N PRO A 131 8.41 -5.77 15.42
CA PRO A 131 8.58 -4.32 15.33
C PRO A 131 7.35 -3.63 14.75
N ILE A 132 6.74 -4.14 13.67
CA ILE A 132 5.53 -3.56 13.07
C ILE A 132 4.39 -3.49 14.11
N LYS A 133 4.13 -4.58 14.83
CA LYS A 133 3.09 -4.62 15.88
C LYS A 133 3.38 -3.61 16.99
N LYS A 134 4.64 -3.47 17.41
CA LYS A 134 5.05 -2.49 18.42
C LYS A 134 4.79 -1.06 17.97
N VAL A 135 5.19 -0.73 16.75
CA VAL A 135 5.04 0.62 16.17
C VAL A 135 3.57 0.98 15.99
N VAL A 136 2.74 0.12 15.39
CA VAL A 136 1.32 0.40 15.14
C VAL A 136 0.49 0.47 16.43
N ASN A 137 0.85 -0.33 17.44
CA ASN A 137 0.11 -0.36 18.71
C ASN A 137 0.68 0.51 19.81
N TYR A 138 1.71 1.31 19.50
CA TYR A 138 2.28 2.23 20.46
C TYR A 138 1.23 3.24 20.95
N LYS A 139 1.17 3.44 22.27
CA LYS A 139 0.26 4.43 22.87
C LYS A 139 0.88 5.82 22.73
N LEU A 140 0.50 6.51 21.67
CA LEU A 140 0.89 7.90 21.46
C LEU A 140 0.06 8.84 22.34
N SER A 141 0.68 9.88 22.89
CA SER A 141 -0.03 11.00 23.51
C SER A 141 -0.94 11.70 22.49
N SER A 142 -1.95 12.45 22.93
CA SER A 142 -2.88 13.14 22.04
C SER A 142 -2.14 14.05 21.06
N ASN A 143 -1.18 14.84 21.55
CA ASN A 143 -0.42 15.77 20.71
C ASN A 143 0.46 15.06 19.68
N MET A 144 1.12 13.95 20.07
CA MET A 144 1.91 13.15 19.11
C MET A 144 1.07 12.51 18.02
N LYS A 145 -0.20 12.14 18.29
CA LYS A 145 -1.11 11.62 17.26
C LYS A 145 -1.43 12.68 16.22
N ILE A 146 -1.72 13.92 16.66
CA ILE A 146 -2.01 15.04 15.77
C ILE A 146 -0.78 15.36 14.92
N ILE A 147 0.39 15.52 15.53
CA ILE A 147 1.64 15.78 14.82
C ILE A 147 1.92 14.69 13.78
N MET A 148 1.77 13.43 14.16
CA MET A 148 2.03 12.31 13.27
C MET A 148 1.07 12.27 12.09
N VAL A 149 -0.23 12.49 12.31
CA VAL A 149 -1.22 12.60 11.23
C VAL A 149 -0.89 13.79 10.33
N SER A 150 -0.54 14.94 10.90
CA SER A 150 -0.17 16.15 10.15
C SER A 150 1.08 15.93 9.28
N VAL A 151 2.13 15.31 9.82
CA VAL A 151 3.35 15.00 9.07
C VAL A 151 3.06 14.02 7.92
N LEU A 152 2.24 13.01 8.18
CA LEU A 152 1.87 12.03 7.15
C LEU A 152 1.00 12.65 6.05
N THR A 153 0.04 13.52 6.42
CA THR A 153 -0.77 14.24 5.43
C THR A 153 0.09 15.20 4.62
N LEU A 154 1.02 15.91 5.26
CA LEU A 154 1.95 16.79 4.56
C LEU A 154 2.84 16.00 3.58
N ALA A 155 3.39 14.86 3.98
CA ALA A 155 4.20 14.00 3.14
C ALA A 155 3.39 13.48 1.92
N THR A 156 2.14 13.05 2.12
CA THR A 156 1.28 12.62 1.00
C THR A 156 0.94 13.76 0.05
N ILE A 157 0.69 14.97 0.57
CA ILE A 157 0.47 16.17 -0.24
C ILE A 157 1.73 16.54 -1.03
N THR A 158 2.91 16.46 -0.42
CA THR A 158 4.19 16.77 -1.10
C THR A 158 4.44 15.80 -2.25
N VAL A 159 4.24 14.49 -2.02
CA VAL A 159 4.37 13.47 -3.07
C VAL A 159 3.38 13.71 -4.20
N PHE A 160 2.15 14.09 -3.87
CA PHE A 160 1.11 14.43 -4.85
C PHE A 160 1.53 15.61 -5.74
N PHE A 161 1.98 16.72 -5.13
CA PHE A 161 2.45 17.90 -5.89
C PHE A 161 3.68 17.58 -6.74
N TYR A 162 4.65 16.83 -6.20
CA TYR A 162 5.82 16.40 -6.96
C TYR A 162 5.42 15.59 -8.20
N SER A 163 4.49 14.68 -8.04
CA SER A 163 3.98 13.85 -9.14
C SER A 163 3.24 14.68 -10.19
N LEU A 164 2.44 15.69 -9.79
CA LEU A 164 1.79 16.64 -10.70
C LEU A 164 2.82 17.43 -11.53
N ILE A 165 3.85 17.97 -10.88
CA ILE A 165 4.90 18.74 -11.53
C ILE A 165 5.70 17.85 -12.51
N SER A 166 6.01 16.63 -12.12
CA SER A 166 6.71 15.66 -12.96
C SER A 166 5.91 15.33 -14.24
N ASN A 167 4.62 15.07 -14.10
CA ASN A 167 3.75 14.81 -15.26
C ASN A 167 3.60 16.03 -16.17
N TYR A 168 3.50 17.23 -15.60
CA TYR A 168 3.45 18.46 -16.38
C TYR A 168 4.73 18.68 -17.19
N ARG A 169 5.90 18.40 -16.64
CA ARG A 169 7.18 18.46 -17.37
C ARG A 169 7.29 17.42 -18.49
N GLN A 170 6.82 16.18 -18.27
CA GLN A 170 6.84 15.16 -19.31
C GLN A 170 5.95 15.54 -20.51
N ASN A 171 4.76 16.08 -20.26
CA ASN A 171 3.85 16.49 -21.33
C ASN A 171 4.33 17.71 -22.11
N ASN A 172 5.11 18.61 -21.50
CA ASN A 172 5.64 19.80 -22.17
C ASN A 172 6.98 19.56 -22.90
N ASN A 173 7.65 18.42 -22.71
CA ASN A 173 8.86 18.07 -23.45
C ASN A 173 8.58 17.25 -24.73
N ILE A 174 7.33 17.17 -25.17
CA ILE A 174 6.90 16.49 -26.40
C ILE A 174 6.76 17.49 -27.59
N PHE A 175 7.13 18.78 -27.39
CA PHE A 175 7.22 19.76 -28.46
C PHE A 175 8.63 20.22 -28.73
#